data_00b4dc441d93f67c4a885e06a365d305
#
_entry.id   00b4dc441d93f67c4a885e06a365d305
#
_cell.length_a   1.000
_cell.length_b   1.000
_cell.length_c   1.000
_cell.angle_alpha   90.00
_cell.angle_beta   90.00
_cell.angle_gamma   90.00
#
_symmetry.space_group_name_H-M   'P 1'
#
loop_
_entity.id
_entity.type
_entity.pdbx_description
1 polymer ?
#
loop_
_entity_poly.entity_id
_entity_poly.type
_entity_poly.pdbx_seq_one_letter_code
_entity_poly.pdbx_strand_id
1 'polypeptide(L)'
;MASCVLAATVAAMTHAAAADIRVFTDRHHAVEAPAGVHVVELDAPARIEAELAANLSTDPAQASAIVRQRLQDGGTPLQRRLADAYQGVTDAWSLGIARISAVVVDRRYVVYGETNVARALARIKEYRRAQP
;
A
#
# COMPACT_ATOMS: atom_id res chain seq x y z
N MET A 1 -14.99 -2.50 63.54
CA MET A 1 -13.87 -2.58 62.56
C MET A 1 -14.43 -3.06 61.24
N ALA A 2 -14.69 -2.15 60.33
CA ALA A 2 -15.28 -2.44 59.03
C ALA A 2 -14.17 -2.39 57.98
N SER A 3 -13.82 -3.56 57.39
CA SER A 3 -12.85 -3.65 56.27
C SER A 3 -13.61 -3.44 54.95
N CYS A 4 -13.35 -2.30 54.32
CA CYS A 4 -13.80 -2.04 52.95
C CYS A 4 -12.82 -2.71 51.98
N VAL A 5 -13.27 -3.72 51.23
CA VAL A 5 -12.57 -4.33 50.12
C VAL A 5 -12.94 -3.55 48.87
N LEU A 6 -11.98 -2.78 48.34
CA LEU A 6 -12.16 -2.04 47.09
C LEU A 6 -11.83 -3.02 45.94
N ALA A 7 -12.84 -3.49 45.23
CA ALA A 7 -12.67 -4.28 44.02
C ALA A 7 -12.39 -3.32 42.85
N ALA A 8 -11.12 -3.27 42.37
CA ALA A 8 -10.72 -2.56 41.16
C ALA A 8 -11.10 -3.41 39.94
N THR A 9 -12.16 -3.04 39.24
CA THR A 9 -12.52 -3.61 37.94
C THR A 9 -11.59 -3.02 36.87
N VAL A 10 -10.62 -3.81 36.40
CA VAL A 10 -9.82 -3.50 35.25
C VAL A 10 -10.64 -3.77 33.98
N ALA A 11 -11.17 -2.70 33.39
CA ALA A 11 -11.80 -2.78 32.08
C ALA A 11 -10.72 -3.02 31.02
N ALA A 12 -10.61 -4.24 30.55
CA ALA A 12 -9.76 -4.58 29.39
C ALA A 12 -10.38 -3.94 28.14
N MET A 13 -9.84 -2.79 27.71
CA MET A 13 -10.15 -2.22 26.40
C MET A 13 -9.53 -3.10 25.33
N THR A 14 -10.33 -4.00 24.75
CA THR A 14 -9.96 -4.71 23.53
C THR A 14 -9.93 -3.69 22.39
N HIS A 15 -8.76 -3.23 22.04
CA HIS A 15 -8.55 -2.49 20.80
C HIS A 15 -8.79 -3.49 19.66
N ALA A 16 -9.94 -3.38 18.98
CA ALA A 16 -10.13 -4.04 17.71
C ALA A 16 -9.09 -3.44 16.75
N ALA A 17 -8.10 -4.22 16.37
CA ALA A 17 -7.12 -3.80 15.38
C ALA A 17 -7.88 -3.42 14.11
N ALA A 18 -7.62 -2.21 13.57
CA ALA A 18 -8.19 -1.80 12.30
C ALA A 18 -7.73 -2.80 11.22
N ALA A 19 -8.65 -3.19 10.32
CA ALA A 19 -8.33 -4.11 9.24
C ALA A 19 -7.21 -3.52 8.35
N ASP A 20 -6.20 -4.32 8.03
CA ASP A 20 -5.16 -3.94 7.04
C ASP A 20 -5.78 -4.07 5.64
N ILE A 21 -6.12 -2.92 5.04
CA ILE A 21 -6.74 -2.87 3.72
C ILE A 21 -5.75 -2.23 2.75
N ARG A 22 -5.35 -3.00 1.73
CA ARG A 22 -4.45 -2.56 0.66
C ARG A 22 -5.10 -2.75 -0.70
N VAL A 23 -4.85 -1.81 -1.60
CA VAL A 23 -5.29 -1.90 -2.99
C VAL A 23 -4.08 -1.81 -3.89
N PHE A 24 -3.88 -2.83 -4.72
CA PHE A 24 -2.83 -2.86 -5.73
C PHE A 24 -3.43 -2.50 -7.08
N THR A 25 -2.94 -1.42 -7.68
CA THR A 25 -3.44 -0.87 -8.93
C THR A 25 -2.30 -0.20 -9.71
N ASP A 26 -2.62 0.59 -10.72
CA ASP A 26 -1.72 1.50 -11.41
C ASP A 26 -2.43 2.83 -11.71
N ARG A 27 -1.72 3.80 -12.28
CA ARG A 27 -2.28 5.12 -12.62
C ARG A 27 -3.42 5.09 -13.67
N HIS A 28 -3.54 4.00 -14.43
CA HIS A 28 -4.55 3.85 -15.49
C HIS A 28 -5.83 3.19 -14.99
N HIS A 29 -5.78 2.57 -13.81
CA HIS A 29 -6.91 1.88 -13.18
C HIS A 29 -7.26 2.59 -11.88
N ALA A 30 -7.97 3.72 -12.00
CA ALA A 30 -8.41 4.48 -10.83
C ALA A 30 -9.30 3.64 -9.91
N VAL A 31 -9.10 3.77 -8.61
CA VAL A 31 -9.89 3.08 -7.59
C VAL A 31 -10.56 4.09 -6.65
N GLU A 32 -11.78 3.78 -6.25
CA GLU A 32 -12.50 4.54 -5.23
C GLU A 32 -12.20 3.91 -3.86
N ALA A 33 -11.29 4.55 -3.13
CA ALA A 33 -10.83 4.08 -1.83
C ALA A 33 -11.26 5.03 -0.70
N PRO A 34 -11.91 4.52 0.36
CA PRO A 34 -12.19 5.30 1.56
C PRO A 34 -10.90 5.73 2.28
N ALA A 35 -11.00 6.70 3.17
CA ALA A 35 -9.89 7.08 4.04
C ALA A 35 -9.40 5.87 4.86
N GLY A 36 -8.07 5.77 5.05
CA GLY A 36 -7.43 4.68 5.78
C GLY A 36 -7.10 3.45 4.93
N VAL A 37 -7.46 3.43 3.64
CA VAL A 37 -7.04 2.39 2.69
C VAL A 37 -5.69 2.73 2.11
N HIS A 38 -4.76 1.79 2.11
CA HIS A 38 -3.45 1.96 1.49
C HIS A 38 -3.50 1.59 0.01
N VAL A 39 -3.41 2.60 -0.87
CA VAL A 39 -3.37 2.41 -2.33
C VAL A 39 -1.92 2.31 -2.79
N VAL A 40 -1.60 1.23 -3.47
CA VAL A 40 -0.27 0.92 -4.01
C VAL A 40 -0.32 0.94 -5.53
N GLU A 41 0.37 1.89 -6.13
CA GLU A 41 0.51 1.97 -7.59
C GLU A 41 1.75 1.19 -8.04
N LEU A 42 1.56 0.06 -8.69
CA LEU A 42 2.64 -0.86 -9.09
C LEU A 42 3.51 -0.31 -10.23
N ASP A 43 3.04 0.70 -10.95
CA ASP A 43 3.80 1.41 -11.98
C ASP A 43 4.65 2.58 -11.43
N ALA A 44 4.57 2.86 -10.12
CA ALA A 44 5.30 3.96 -9.49
C ALA A 44 6.82 3.88 -9.68
N PRO A 45 7.51 2.72 -9.55
CA PRO A 45 8.94 2.63 -9.82
C PRO A 45 9.30 3.06 -11.24
N ALA A 46 8.60 2.53 -12.24
CA ALA A 46 8.85 2.86 -13.64
C ALA A 46 8.62 4.35 -13.95
N ARG A 47 7.65 4.99 -13.31
CA ARG A 47 7.42 6.44 -13.45
C ARG A 47 8.57 7.25 -12.87
N ILE A 48 9.06 6.88 -11.70
CA ILE A 48 10.19 7.58 -11.06
C ILE A 48 11.46 7.41 -11.90
N GLU A 49 11.70 6.21 -12.42
CA GLU A 49 12.82 5.95 -13.34
C GLU A 49 12.72 6.78 -14.62
N ALA A 50 11.52 6.88 -15.20
CA ALA A 50 11.28 7.72 -16.37
C ALA A 50 11.50 9.22 -16.08
N GLU A 51 11.12 9.71 -14.90
CA GLU A 51 11.43 11.09 -14.48
C GLU A 51 12.94 11.33 -14.40
N LEU A 52 13.69 10.38 -13.82
CA LEU A 52 15.15 10.45 -13.71
C LEU A 52 15.84 10.36 -15.07
N ALA A 53 15.27 9.62 -16.01
CA ALA A 53 15.81 9.42 -17.36
C ALA A 53 15.28 10.42 -18.40
N ALA A 54 14.42 11.37 -18.03
CA ALA A 54 13.84 12.32 -18.98
C ALA A 54 14.88 13.24 -19.61
N ASN A 55 14.81 13.41 -20.95
CA ASN A 55 15.67 14.34 -21.69
C ASN A 55 17.18 14.16 -21.42
N LEU A 56 17.64 12.91 -21.32
CA LEU A 56 19.06 12.63 -21.18
C LEU A 56 19.84 12.91 -22.49
N SER A 57 21.12 13.27 -22.35
CA SER A 57 22.05 13.37 -23.46
C SER A 57 22.23 12.01 -24.14
N THR A 58 22.53 12.02 -25.46
CA THR A 58 22.94 10.82 -26.20
C THR A 58 24.37 10.37 -25.85
N ASP A 59 25.15 11.25 -25.24
CA ASP A 59 26.46 10.90 -24.70
C ASP A 59 26.32 10.18 -23.37
N PRO A 60 26.79 8.92 -23.24
CA PRO A 60 26.63 8.14 -22.01
C PRO A 60 27.25 8.78 -20.75
N ALA A 61 28.39 9.45 -20.90
CA ALA A 61 29.07 10.09 -19.78
C ALA A 61 28.27 11.28 -19.25
N GLN A 62 27.73 12.11 -20.15
CA GLN A 62 26.85 13.22 -19.78
C GLN A 62 25.54 12.71 -19.20
N ALA A 63 24.92 11.69 -19.79
CA ALA A 63 23.70 11.08 -19.28
C ALA A 63 23.88 10.58 -17.84
N SER A 64 24.98 9.86 -17.57
CA SER A 64 25.30 9.38 -16.23
C SER A 64 25.50 10.51 -15.22
N ALA A 65 26.14 11.60 -15.63
CA ALA A 65 26.35 12.77 -14.77
C ALA A 65 25.01 13.45 -14.42
N ILE A 66 24.11 13.59 -15.39
CA ILE A 66 22.78 14.17 -15.20
C ILE A 66 21.96 13.32 -14.22
N VAL A 67 21.93 12.00 -14.38
CA VAL A 67 21.19 11.11 -13.47
C VAL A 67 21.73 11.19 -12.04
N ARG A 68 23.07 11.16 -11.88
CA ARG A 68 23.68 11.33 -10.56
C ARG A 68 23.31 12.65 -9.92
N GLN A 69 23.32 13.73 -10.68
CA GLN A 69 22.91 15.05 -10.17
C GLN A 69 21.45 15.05 -9.72
N ARG A 70 20.55 14.48 -10.52
CA ARG A 70 19.12 14.36 -10.16
C ARG A 70 18.90 13.55 -8.90
N LEU A 71 19.64 12.45 -8.71
CA LEU A 71 19.59 11.63 -7.50
C LEU A 71 20.08 12.42 -6.27
N GLN A 72 21.14 13.19 -6.41
CA GLN A 72 21.67 14.05 -5.33
C GLN A 72 20.68 15.17 -4.99
N ASP A 73 20.14 15.86 -5.98
CA ASP A 73 19.18 16.95 -5.80
C ASP A 73 17.87 16.46 -5.17
N GLY A 74 17.43 15.26 -5.53
CA GLY A 74 16.24 14.62 -4.96
C GLY A 74 16.40 14.24 -3.49
N GLY A 75 17.62 13.94 -3.04
CA GLY A 75 17.96 13.67 -1.65
C GLY A 75 17.09 12.63 -0.96
N THR A 76 16.88 12.80 0.34
CA THR A 76 16.08 11.89 1.17
C THR A 76 14.63 11.73 0.70
N PRO A 77 13.91 12.78 0.26
CA PRO A 77 12.53 12.61 -0.26
C PRO A 77 12.46 11.67 -1.46
N LEU A 78 13.39 11.78 -2.41
CA LEU A 78 13.44 10.89 -3.57
C LEU A 78 13.79 9.46 -3.17
N GLN A 79 14.73 9.27 -2.24
CA GLN A 79 15.09 7.95 -1.72
C GLN A 79 13.90 7.25 -1.06
N ARG A 80 13.13 7.97 -0.24
CA ARG A 80 11.90 7.43 0.38
C ARG A 80 10.86 7.07 -0.68
N ARG A 81 10.63 7.95 -1.63
CA ARG A 81 9.69 7.72 -2.73
C ARG A 81 10.05 6.46 -3.54
N LEU A 82 11.34 6.25 -3.83
CA LEU A 82 11.83 5.03 -4.48
C LEU A 82 11.63 3.80 -3.59
N ALA A 83 12.02 3.88 -2.33
CA ALA A 83 11.88 2.76 -1.39
C ALA A 83 10.42 2.33 -1.24
N ASP A 84 9.49 3.27 -1.08
CA ASP A 84 8.06 3.00 -0.96
C ASP A 84 7.49 2.38 -2.24
N ALA A 85 7.91 2.87 -3.41
CA ALA A 85 7.47 2.36 -4.70
C ALA A 85 7.91 0.89 -4.91
N TYR A 86 9.17 0.57 -4.63
CA TYR A 86 9.67 -0.80 -4.74
C TYR A 86 9.11 -1.71 -3.63
N GLN A 87 8.87 -1.20 -2.42
CA GLN A 87 8.22 -1.96 -1.35
C GLN A 87 6.81 -2.37 -1.77
N GLY A 88 6.06 -1.49 -2.43
CA GLY A 88 4.74 -1.80 -2.97
C GLY A 88 4.75 -2.97 -3.94
N VAL A 89 5.72 -3.02 -4.85
CA VAL A 89 5.90 -4.14 -5.79
C VAL A 89 6.26 -5.44 -5.05
N THR A 90 7.18 -5.35 -4.08
CA THR A 90 7.59 -6.50 -3.26
C THR A 90 6.41 -7.05 -2.46
N ASP A 91 5.58 -6.19 -1.89
CA ASP A 91 4.37 -6.58 -1.15
C ASP A 91 3.36 -7.30 -2.05
N ALA A 92 3.10 -6.76 -3.24
CA ALA A 92 2.21 -7.40 -4.22
C ALA A 92 2.71 -8.80 -4.59
N TRP A 93 4.01 -8.92 -4.84
CA TRP A 93 4.62 -10.19 -5.19
C TRP A 93 4.55 -11.21 -4.05
N SER A 94 4.87 -10.78 -2.82
CA SER A 94 4.82 -11.63 -1.62
C SER A 94 3.40 -12.12 -1.29
N LEU A 95 2.38 -11.35 -1.69
CA LEU A 95 0.97 -11.70 -1.55
C LEU A 95 0.42 -12.51 -2.73
N GLY A 96 1.25 -12.80 -3.74
CA GLY A 96 0.84 -13.53 -4.93
C GLY A 96 -0.18 -12.79 -5.81
N ILE A 97 -0.14 -11.45 -5.83
CA ILE A 97 -1.05 -10.64 -6.64
C ILE A 97 -0.73 -10.84 -8.11
N ALA A 98 -1.62 -11.52 -8.82
CA ALA A 98 -1.44 -11.89 -10.23
C ALA A 98 -2.07 -10.89 -11.22
N ARG A 99 -2.99 -10.05 -10.76
CA ARG A 99 -3.73 -9.08 -11.58
C ARG A 99 -4.07 -7.82 -10.77
N ILE A 100 -4.27 -6.73 -11.45
CA ILE A 100 -4.79 -5.45 -10.92
C ILE A 100 -6.19 -5.19 -11.50
N SER A 101 -7.08 -4.46 -10.83
CA SER A 101 -6.97 -4.01 -9.44
C SER A 101 -7.19 -5.15 -8.47
N ALA A 102 -6.47 -5.17 -7.36
CA ALA A 102 -6.63 -6.18 -6.33
C ALA A 102 -6.84 -5.50 -4.97
N VAL A 103 -7.95 -5.78 -4.32
CA VAL A 103 -8.23 -5.35 -2.93
C VAL A 103 -7.87 -6.48 -1.99
N VAL A 104 -6.92 -6.23 -1.10
CA VAL A 104 -6.42 -7.21 -0.12
C VAL A 104 -6.82 -6.78 1.29
N VAL A 105 -7.39 -7.70 2.06
CA VAL A 105 -7.77 -7.48 3.45
C VAL A 105 -7.06 -8.47 4.35
N ASP A 106 -6.42 -7.96 5.40
CA ASP A 106 -5.71 -8.73 6.43
C ASP A 106 -4.68 -9.70 5.83
N ARG A 107 -4.09 -9.35 4.67
CA ARG A 107 -3.12 -10.19 3.91
C ARG A 107 -3.64 -11.59 3.56
N ARG A 108 -4.93 -11.82 3.60
CA ARG A 108 -5.55 -13.13 3.49
C ARG A 108 -6.65 -13.20 2.42
N TYR A 109 -7.45 -12.15 2.30
CA TYR A 109 -8.58 -12.12 1.39
C TYR A 109 -8.27 -11.19 0.23
N VAL A 110 -8.53 -11.64 -1.00
CA VAL A 110 -8.26 -10.86 -2.21
C VAL A 110 -9.51 -10.81 -3.09
N VAL A 111 -9.86 -9.61 -3.56
CA VAL A 111 -10.89 -9.39 -4.58
C VAL A 111 -10.24 -8.74 -5.78
N TYR A 112 -10.32 -9.39 -6.93
CA TYR A 112 -9.80 -8.88 -8.19
C TYR A 112 -10.87 -8.17 -9.01
N GLY A 113 -10.46 -7.14 -9.76
CA GLY A 113 -11.29 -6.48 -10.77
C GLY A 113 -12.37 -5.56 -10.19
N GLU A 114 -12.40 -5.32 -8.89
CA GLU A 114 -13.31 -4.35 -8.26
C GLU A 114 -12.57 -3.04 -8.00
N THR A 115 -13.03 -1.96 -8.62
CA THR A 115 -12.47 -0.63 -8.47
C THR A 115 -13.06 0.15 -7.29
N ASN A 116 -14.24 -0.26 -6.83
CA ASN A 116 -14.87 0.30 -5.64
C ASN A 116 -14.51 -0.55 -4.40
N VAL A 117 -13.66 -0.01 -3.55
CA VAL A 117 -13.14 -0.73 -2.37
C VAL A 117 -14.26 -1.10 -1.40
N ALA A 118 -15.27 -0.26 -1.21
CA ALA A 118 -16.40 -0.56 -0.34
C ALA A 118 -17.18 -1.81 -0.80
N ARG A 119 -17.35 -1.98 -2.12
CA ARG A 119 -17.96 -3.21 -2.69
C ARG A 119 -17.08 -4.44 -2.49
N ALA A 120 -15.76 -4.30 -2.66
CA ALA A 120 -14.83 -5.39 -2.40
C ALA A 120 -14.90 -5.85 -0.93
N LEU A 121 -14.95 -4.90 0.00
CA LEU A 121 -15.09 -5.19 1.43
C LEU A 121 -16.41 -5.88 1.77
N ALA A 122 -17.51 -5.47 1.13
CA ALA A 122 -18.81 -6.12 1.31
C ALA A 122 -18.76 -7.60 0.86
N ARG A 123 -18.15 -7.90 -0.28
CA ARG A 123 -17.95 -9.28 -0.77
C ARG A 123 -17.14 -10.14 0.20
N ILE A 124 -16.05 -9.58 0.75
CA ILE A 124 -15.22 -10.28 1.74
C ILE A 124 -16.03 -10.56 3.01
N LYS A 125 -16.82 -9.59 3.46
CA LYS A 125 -17.67 -9.74 4.64
C LYS A 125 -18.73 -10.85 4.45
N GLU A 126 -19.36 -10.92 3.29
CA GLU A 126 -20.31 -11.99 2.95
C GLU A 126 -19.60 -13.34 2.91
N TYR A 127 -18.46 -13.44 2.27
CA TYR A 127 -17.66 -14.67 2.23
C TYR A 127 -17.28 -15.16 3.62
N ARG A 128 -16.84 -14.27 4.51
CA ARG A 128 -16.51 -14.62 5.91
C ARG A 128 -17.70 -15.15 6.69
N ARG A 129 -18.92 -14.62 6.42
CA ARG A 129 -20.16 -15.08 7.08
C ARG A 129 -20.62 -16.45 6.58
N ALA A 130 -20.32 -16.78 5.35
CA ALA A 130 -20.70 -18.06 4.72
C ALA A 130 -19.74 -19.20 5.09
N GLN A 131 -18.61 -18.90 5.70
CA GLN A 131 -17.67 -19.92 6.19
C GLN A 131 -18.05 -20.34 7.62
N PRO A 132 -18.16 -21.65 7.91
CA PRO A 132 -18.43 -22.16 9.24
C PRO A 132 -17.30 -21.89 10.23
#